data_b7390f00272960850a242b6f2c4be6c1
#
_entry.id   b7390f00272960850a242b6f2c4be6c1
#
_cell.length_a   1.000
_cell.length_b   1.000
_cell.length_c   1.000
_cell.angle_alpha   90.00
_cell.angle_beta   90.00
_cell.angle_gamma   90.00
#
_symmetry.space_group_name_H-M   'P 1'
#
loop_
_entity.id
_entity.type
_entity.pdbx_description
1 polymer ?
#
loop_
_entity_poly.entity_id
_entity_poly.type
_entity_poly.pdbx_seq_one_letter_code
_entity_poly.pdbx_strand_id
1 'polypeptide(L)'
;MTELVARARAWHAEDPDPETREELAKLVEVEDAAELAARFSGTLQFGTAGLRGELGAGPMRMNRSVVIRAAAGLAAYLRDQGAAEEGPEGPGLVVVGYDARYKSHDFACETASVMTGAGLRAVLLPRPLPTPVLAFAIRRLGAVAGVMVTASHNPPRDNGYKVYLGGGSQIVPPADAEIAARIDAVGPLADVPRPAEGWEVLGEEIVESYLARTGAVLTEGMPRDLRVVHTALHGVGSDTLLAAFRRAGFPEPVPVRRQADPDPDFPTVSFPNPEEPGAMDLAFGTARETAAASGPVDLVLANDPDADRCAVAVPDPAADSGWRMLRGDDVGALLATHLVHKRARGTFATSIVSSSLLSRIAHAADLPYEETLTGFKWLARVDGMRYAYEEALGYCVDPEGVLDKDGITAALLVAELAAELKQADRSLSDLLDDLAVEHGLHATDQLSVRVDDLSRIASVMERLRSAPPTSLAHLSVVSAEDLSEGSDRLPPTDGLRYHLGGDPEAGVEKARVVVRPSGTEPKLKCYLEVVVPVRDQAALAESRTAAETVLAALKADLAVAAGL
;
A
#
# COMPACT_ATOMS: atom_id res chain seq x y z
N MET A 1 15.77 34.03 10.12
CA MET A 1 15.20 34.64 8.89
C MET A 1 16.25 34.83 7.82
N THR A 2 17.30 35.62 7.98
CA THR A 2 18.31 35.92 6.94
C THR A 2 18.91 34.65 6.28
N GLU A 3 19.20 33.63 7.07
CA GLU A 3 19.75 32.38 6.56
C GLU A 3 18.72 31.58 5.72
N LEU A 4 17.45 31.52 6.18
CA LEU A 4 16.38 30.85 5.43
C LEU A 4 16.13 31.54 4.09
N VAL A 5 16.07 32.86 4.07
CA VAL A 5 15.93 33.66 2.84
C VAL A 5 17.13 33.44 1.90
N ALA A 6 18.35 33.37 2.44
CA ALA A 6 19.53 33.08 1.61
C ALA A 6 19.47 31.69 0.97
N ARG A 7 19.07 30.67 1.73
CA ARG A 7 18.86 29.29 1.22
C ARG A 7 17.74 29.24 0.17
N ALA A 8 16.62 29.94 0.41
CA ALA A 8 15.52 30.01 -0.54
C ALA A 8 15.92 30.68 -1.85
N ARG A 9 16.71 31.75 -1.81
CA ARG A 9 17.25 32.42 -3.00
C ARG A 9 18.25 31.54 -3.77
N ALA A 10 19.08 30.78 -3.08
CA ALA A 10 20.00 29.83 -3.71
C ALA A 10 19.20 28.71 -4.42
N TRP A 11 18.19 28.17 -3.76
CA TRP A 11 17.30 27.17 -4.38
C TRP A 11 16.58 27.71 -5.60
N HIS A 12 15.99 28.90 -5.49
CA HIS A 12 15.31 29.58 -6.60
C HIS A 12 16.20 29.74 -7.85
N ALA A 13 17.49 29.99 -7.65
CA ALA A 13 18.44 30.17 -8.76
C ALA A 13 18.72 28.85 -9.52
N GLU A 14 18.60 27.71 -8.87
CA GLU A 14 18.84 26.37 -9.44
C GLU A 14 17.56 25.66 -9.89
N ASP A 15 16.40 26.10 -9.41
CA ASP A 15 15.12 25.41 -9.66
C ASP A 15 14.74 25.48 -11.15
N PRO A 16 14.59 24.34 -11.84
CA PRO A 16 14.25 24.31 -13.26
C PRO A 16 12.76 24.57 -13.54
N ASP A 17 11.89 24.51 -12.51
CA ASP A 17 10.45 24.65 -12.68
C ASP A 17 10.00 26.13 -12.49
N PRO A 18 9.42 26.77 -13.52
CA PRO A 18 8.97 28.15 -13.40
C PRO A 18 7.86 28.33 -12.36
N GLU A 19 7.01 27.31 -12.13
CA GLU A 19 5.91 27.42 -11.18
C GLU A 19 6.44 27.46 -9.73
N THR A 20 7.35 26.55 -9.37
CA THR A 20 7.95 26.54 -8.02
C THR A 20 8.89 27.71 -7.81
N ARG A 21 9.55 28.23 -8.87
CA ARG A 21 10.30 29.48 -8.77
C ARG A 21 9.41 30.68 -8.45
N GLU A 22 8.27 30.82 -9.15
CA GLU A 22 7.31 31.90 -8.89
C GLU A 22 6.72 31.79 -7.47
N GLU A 23 6.34 30.59 -7.06
CA GLU A 23 5.88 30.31 -5.69
C GLU A 23 6.91 30.77 -4.65
N LEU A 24 8.17 30.35 -4.81
CA LEU A 24 9.23 30.66 -3.88
C LEU A 24 9.58 32.16 -3.87
N ALA A 25 9.55 32.80 -5.03
CA ALA A 25 9.78 34.24 -5.12
C ALA A 25 8.77 35.04 -4.28
N LYS A 26 7.48 34.66 -4.33
CA LYS A 26 6.42 35.27 -3.53
C LYS A 26 6.66 35.08 -2.04
N LEU A 27 7.04 33.88 -1.60
CA LEU A 27 7.33 33.59 -0.18
C LEU A 27 8.53 34.38 0.34
N VAL A 28 9.56 34.57 -0.49
CA VAL A 28 10.75 35.36 -0.18
C VAL A 28 10.41 36.84 -0.14
N GLU A 29 9.54 37.33 -1.01
CA GLU A 29 9.15 38.77 -1.05
C GLU A 29 8.35 39.18 0.19
N VAL A 30 7.42 38.31 0.66
CA VAL A 30 6.61 38.57 1.85
C VAL A 30 7.31 38.15 3.15
N GLU A 31 8.51 37.59 3.08
CA GLU A 31 9.29 37.03 4.18
C GLU A 31 8.46 36.11 5.10
N ASP A 32 7.67 35.21 4.50
CA ASP A 32 6.88 34.24 5.25
C ASP A 32 7.78 33.25 6.00
N ALA A 33 8.05 33.60 7.26
CA ALA A 33 8.98 32.87 8.10
C ALA A 33 8.53 31.42 8.36
N ALA A 34 7.23 31.21 8.53
CA ALA A 34 6.68 29.89 8.85
C ALA A 34 6.79 28.96 7.64
N GLU A 35 6.34 29.43 6.46
CA GLU A 35 6.44 28.66 5.21
C GLU A 35 7.89 28.43 4.80
N LEU A 36 8.77 29.44 4.90
CA LEU A 36 10.18 29.27 4.60
C LEU A 36 10.84 28.25 5.55
N ALA A 37 10.51 28.27 6.84
CA ALA A 37 11.01 27.28 7.80
C ALA A 37 10.49 25.87 7.45
N ALA A 38 9.20 25.72 7.17
CA ALA A 38 8.60 24.44 6.81
C ALA A 38 9.22 23.82 5.55
N ARG A 39 9.69 24.65 4.60
CA ARG A 39 10.26 24.19 3.33
C ARG A 39 11.77 24.01 3.32
N PHE A 40 12.48 24.70 4.23
CA PHE A 40 13.95 24.75 4.26
C PHE A 40 14.58 24.28 5.58
N SER A 41 13.81 23.71 6.53
CA SER A 41 14.36 23.16 7.79
C SER A 41 15.19 21.87 7.57
N GLY A 42 15.04 21.21 6.44
CA GLY A 42 15.73 19.96 6.10
C GLY A 42 15.60 19.64 4.62
N THR A 43 15.60 18.34 4.31
CA THR A 43 15.32 17.74 2.99
C THR A 43 14.32 16.62 3.17
N LEU A 44 13.51 16.34 2.13
CA LEU A 44 12.70 15.11 2.11
C LEU A 44 13.62 13.90 2.27
N GLN A 45 13.28 13.05 3.23
CA GLN A 45 14.07 11.86 3.51
C GLN A 45 13.76 10.78 2.48
N PHE A 46 14.80 10.30 1.82
CA PHE A 46 14.73 9.12 0.97
C PHE A 46 14.88 7.87 1.85
N GLY A 47 13.90 7.02 1.83
CA GLY A 47 13.91 5.78 2.61
C GLY A 47 13.39 4.59 1.80
N THR A 48 13.11 3.50 2.49
CA THR A 48 12.62 2.26 1.88
C THR A 48 11.28 2.41 1.13
N ALA A 49 10.52 3.47 1.40
CA ALA A 49 9.30 3.85 0.65
C ALA A 49 9.59 4.82 -0.51
N GLY A 50 10.86 5.12 -0.80
CA GLY A 50 11.27 6.18 -1.72
C GLY A 50 11.08 7.56 -1.12
N LEU A 51 10.61 8.53 -1.91
CA LEU A 51 10.23 9.88 -1.46
C LEU A 51 8.71 10.01 -1.43
N ARG A 52 8.21 10.82 -0.52
CA ARG A 52 6.80 11.23 -0.49
C ARG A 52 6.65 12.56 0.22
N GLY A 53 5.82 13.45 -0.31
CA GLY A 53 5.52 14.73 0.31
C GLY A 53 4.57 15.57 -0.53
N GLU A 54 4.17 16.69 0.05
CA GLU A 54 3.36 17.69 -0.61
C GLU A 54 4.13 18.36 -1.76
N LEU A 55 3.44 18.66 -2.86
CA LEU A 55 3.98 19.43 -3.99
C LEU A 55 4.26 20.87 -3.58
N GLY A 56 5.36 21.42 -4.04
CA GLY A 56 5.72 22.82 -3.80
C GLY A 56 7.23 23.09 -3.89
N ALA A 57 7.60 24.35 -3.75
CA ALA A 57 8.98 24.79 -3.78
C ALA A 57 9.75 24.43 -2.51
N GLY A 58 11.02 24.11 -2.65
CA GLY A 58 11.95 23.85 -1.55
C GLY A 58 12.27 22.37 -1.32
N PRO A 59 13.34 22.11 -0.54
CA PRO A 59 13.86 20.74 -0.36
C PRO A 59 12.98 19.82 0.50
N MET A 60 12.01 20.37 1.25
CA MET A 60 11.05 19.61 2.05
C MET A 60 9.73 19.37 1.30
N ARG A 61 9.68 19.60 -0.01
CA ARG A 61 8.50 19.40 -0.87
C ARG A 61 8.86 18.57 -2.08
N MET A 62 7.86 17.88 -2.64
CA MET A 62 8.02 17.20 -3.94
C MET A 62 8.00 18.24 -5.07
N ASN A 63 9.05 18.25 -5.86
CA ASN A 63 9.23 19.13 -7.02
C ASN A 63 10.28 18.56 -7.97
N ARG A 64 10.43 19.17 -9.16
CA ARG A 64 11.39 18.74 -10.17
C ARG A 64 12.83 18.69 -9.66
N SER A 65 13.25 19.67 -8.87
CA SER A 65 14.61 19.70 -8.30
C SER A 65 14.91 18.50 -7.41
N VAL A 66 13.95 18.12 -6.54
CA VAL A 66 14.06 16.95 -5.65
C VAL A 66 14.05 15.66 -6.46
N VAL A 67 13.19 15.55 -7.48
CA VAL A 67 13.12 14.37 -8.35
C VAL A 67 14.41 14.19 -9.16
N ILE A 68 14.97 15.26 -9.72
CA ILE A 68 16.24 15.22 -10.45
C ILE A 68 17.37 14.71 -9.54
N ARG A 69 17.46 15.19 -8.30
CA ARG A 69 18.44 14.70 -7.33
C ARG A 69 18.23 13.22 -6.99
N ALA A 70 16.97 12.81 -6.77
CA ALA A 70 16.64 11.42 -6.50
C ALA A 70 17.00 10.49 -7.67
N ALA A 71 16.66 10.91 -8.90
CA ALA A 71 17.01 10.17 -10.11
C ALA A 71 18.51 10.10 -10.33
N ALA A 72 19.26 11.20 -10.08
CA ALA A 72 20.71 11.22 -10.21
C ALA A 72 21.39 10.31 -9.17
N GLY A 73 20.92 10.30 -7.93
CA GLY A 73 21.40 9.40 -6.88
C GLY A 73 21.14 7.93 -7.22
N LEU A 74 19.93 7.60 -7.70
CA LEU A 74 19.60 6.26 -8.16
C LEU A 74 20.46 5.86 -9.37
N ALA A 75 20.64 6.74 -10.35
CA ALA A 75 21.49 6.46 -11.51
C ALA A 75 22.95 6.20 -11.10
N ALA A 76 23.49 6.99 -10.15
CA ALA A 76 24.82 6.76 -9.60
C ALA A 76 24.92 5.39 -8.91
N TYR A 77 23.93 5.03 -8.10
CA TYR A 77 23.87 3.70 -7.48
C TYR A 77 23.87 2.57 -8.52
N LEU A 78 23.04 2.67 -9.56
CA LEU A 78 22.96 1.66 -10.62
C LEU A 78 24.26 1.55 -11.41
N ARG A 79 24.93 2.67 -11.68
CA ARG A 79 26.25 2.69 -12.34
C ARG A 79 27.32 2.01 -11.51
N ASP A 80 27.34 2.26 -10.21
CA ASP A 80 28.28 1.61 -9.29
C ASP A 80 28.06 0.08 -9.22
N GLN A 81 26.84 -0.39 -9.52
CA GLN A 81 26.51 -1.81 -9.68
C GLN A 81 26.83 -2.35 -11.10
N GLY A 82 27.48 -1.57 -11.96
CA GLY A 82 27.84 -1.96 -13.31
C GLY A 82 26.72 -1.86 -14.34
N ALA A 83 25.56 -1.30 -13.99
CA ALA A 83 24.41 -1.27 -14.90
C ALA A 83 24.60 -0.37 -16.15
N ALA A 84 25.56 0.55 -16.16
CA ALA A 84 25.88 1.37 -17.33
C ALA A 84 26.91 0.72 -18.28
N GLU A 85 27.45 -0.44 -17.93
CA GLU A 85 28.34 -1.20 -18.80
C GLU A 85 27.55 -1.85 -19.94
N GLU A 86 28.17 -1.95 -21.12
CA GLU A 86 27.53 -2.62 -22.27
C GLU A 86 27.45 -4.13 -22.02
N GLY A 87 26.29 -4.62 -21.67
CA GLY A 87 25.95 -6.03 -21.66
C GLY A 87 25.51 -6.53 -23.05
N PRO A 88 25.12 -7.81 -23.19
CA PRO A 88 24.62 -8.36 -24.45
C PRO A 88 23.42 -7.61 -25.05
N GLU A 89 22.64 -6.94 -24.24
CA GLU A 89 21.45 -6.15 -24.63
C GLU A 89 21.69 -4.63 -24.51
N GLY A 90 22.93 -4.20 -24.35
CA GLY A 90 23.29 -2.80 -24.09
C GLY A 90 23.27 -2.43 -22.60
N PRO A 91 23.30 -1.13 -22.28
CA PRO A 91 23.21 -0.64 -20.90
C PRO A 91 21.91 -1.04 -20.21
N GLY A 92 21.93 -1.12 -18.87
CA GLY A 92 20.79 -1.51 -18.07
C GLY A 92 19.55 -0.65 -18.32
N LEU A 93 18.41 -1.31 -18.42
CA LEU A 93 17.11 -0.69 -18.65
C LEU A 93 16.47 -0.24 -17.34
N VAL A 94 15.93 0.97 -17.30
CA VAL A 94 15.10 1.50 -16.22
C VAL A 94 13.70 1.79 -16.75
N VAL A 95 12.68 1.19 -16.11
CA VAL A 95 11.28 1.43 -16.47
C VAL A 95 10.69 2.50 -15.55
N VAL A 96 10.03 3.50 -16.12
CA VAL A 96 9.40 4.58 -15.34
C VAL A 96 7.90 4.58 -15.60
N GLY A 97 7.13 4.46 -14.53
CA GLY A 97 5.66 4.56 -14.53
C GLY A 97 5.20 5.76 -13.71
N TYR A 98 3.96 6.15 -13.92
CA TYR A 98 3.36 7.27 -13.23
C TYR A 98 1.84 7.14 -13.15
N ASP A 99 1.26 7.69 -12.07
CA ASP A 99 -0.18 7.83 -11.91
C ASP A 99 -0.69 9.16 -12.54
N ALA A 100 -1.95 9.51 -12.29
CA ALA A 100 -2.56 10.69 -12.86
C ALA A 100 -2.54 11.92 -11.92
N ARG A 101 -1.72 11.92 -10.88
CA ARG A 101 -1.57 13.08 -9.99
C ARG A 101 -0.88 14.25 -10.68
N TYR A 102 -1.07 15.44 -10.14
CA TYR A 102 -0.32 16.60 -10.58
C TYR A 102 1.19 16.32 -10.59
N LYS A 103 1.87 16.75 -11.65
CA LYS A 103 3.33 16.60 -11.87
C LYS A 103 3.84 15.15 -12.03
N SER A 104 3.00 14.10 -11.95
CA SER A 104 3.49 12.72 -12.07
C SER A 104 4.18 12.47 -13.42
N HIS A 105 3.60 12.93 -14.52
CA HIS A 105 4.22 12.82 -15.85
C HIS A 105 5.51 13.62 -15.97
N ASP A 106 5.54 14.87 -15.44
CA ASP A 106 6.74 15.71 -15.47
C ASP A 106 7.89 15.04 -14.71
N PHE A 107 7.63 14.49 -13.52
CA PHE A 107 8.60 13.78 -12.70
C PHE A 107 9.08 12.48 -13.37
N ALA A 108 8.21 11.78 -14.07
CA ALA A 108 8.58 10.60 -14.84
C ALA A 108 9.51 10.96 -16.01
N CYS A 109 9.22 12.04 -16.74
CA CYS A 109 10.09 12.54 -17.83
C CYS A 109 11.46 13.00 -17.30
N GLU A 110 11.51 13.73 -16.17
CA GLU A 110 12.78 14.12 -15.54
C GLU A 110 13.61 12.88 -15.15
N THR A 111 12.95 11.87 -14.58
CA THR A 111 13.61 10.62 -14.24
C THR A 111 14.22 9.94 -15.46
N ALA A 112 13.44 9.79 -16.55
CA ALA A 112 13.91 9.17 -17.78
C ALA A 112 15.07 9.98 -18.40
N SER A 113 14.99 11.30 -18.39
CA SER A 113 16.05 12.20 -18.86
C SER A 113 17.35 12.01 -18.08
N VAL A 114 17.29 11.98 -16.74
CA VAL A 114 18.46 11.76 -15.88
C VAL A 114 19.09 10.37 -16.12
N MET A 115 18.26 9.32 -16.21
CA MET A 115 18.73 7.96 -16.48
C MET A 115 19.46 7.89 -17.83
N THR A 116 18.87 8.48 -18.88
CA THR A 116 19.48 8.58 -20.21
C THR A 116 20.80 9.36 -20.17
N GLY A 117 20.80 10.51 -19.48
CA GLY A 117 22.01 11.32 -19.30
C GLY A 117 23.14 10.63 -18.53
N ALA A 118 22.77 9.66 -17.69
CA ALA A 118 23.72 8.82 -16.94
C ALA A 118 24.25 7.61 -17.74
N GLY A 119 23.83 7.42 -19.00
CA GLY A 119 24.23 6.31 -19.86
C GLY A 119 23.43 5.03 -19.65
N LEU A 120 22.28 5.10 -19.00
CA LEU A 120 21.33 4.00 -18.88
C LEU A 120 20.26 4.09 -19.97
N ARG A 121 19.63 2.98 -20.30
CA ARG A 121 18.41 2.99 -21.13
C ARG A 121 17.23 3.33 -20.25
N ALA A 122 16.34 4.20 -20.70
CA ALA A 122 15.11 4.53 -19.99
C ALA A 122 13.89 4.34 -20.89
N VAL A 123 12.80 3.79 -20.30
CA VAL A 123 11.50 3.68 -20.98
C VAL A 123 10.41 4.17 -20.05
N LEU A 124 9.45 4.91 -20.61
CA LEU A 124 8.23 5.32 -19.92
C LEU A 124 7.08 4.35 -20.23
N LEU A 125 6.22 4.10 -19.26
CA LEU A 125 4.91 3.50 -19.54
C LEU A 125 4.10 4.42 -20.45
N PRO A 126 3.21 3.86 -21.31
CA PRO A 126 2.58 4.62 -22.41
C PRO A 126 1.64 5.74 -21.93
N ARG A 127 1.13 5.64 -20.74
CA ARG A 127 0.17 6.56 -20.11
C ARG A 127 0.16 6.39 -18.60
N PRO A 128 -0.63 7.18 -17.83
CA PRO A 128 -0.87 6.89 -16.42
C PRO A 128 -1.44 5.48 -16.25
N LEU A 129 -0.77 4.65 -15.44
CA LEU A 129 -1.08 3.22 -15.27
C LEU A 129 -0.92 2.77 -13.82
N PRO A 130 -1.59 1.68 -13.42
CA PRO A 130 -1.43 1.05 -12.12
C PRO A 130 0.02 0.69 -11.77
N THR A 131 0.38 0.85 -10.50
CA THR A 131 1.67 0.40 -9.96
C THR A 131 2.00 -1.06 -10.29
N PRO A 132 1.05 -2.03 -10.22
CA PRO A 132 1.31 -3.41 -10.63
C PRO A 132 1.81 -3.57 -12.08
N VAL A 133 1.36 -2.71 -12.99
CA VAL A 133 1.83 -2.75 -14.39
C VAL A 133 3.31 -2.41 -14.47
N LEU A 134 3.79 -1.44 -13.68
CA LEU A 134 5.21 -1.13 -13.60
C LEU A 134 6.00 -2.31 -13.02
N ALA A 135 5.58 -2.87 -11.88
CA ALA A 135 6.26 -3.99 -11.23
C ALA A 135 6.35 -5.21 -12.17
N PHE A 136 5.28 -5.48 -12.94
CA PHE A 136 5.27 -6.47 -14.00
C PHE A 136 6.26 -6.13 -15.12
N ALA A 137 6.26 -4.88 -15.60
CA ALA A 137 7.10 -4.44 -16.71
C ALA A 137 8.60 -4.57 -16.40
N ILE A 138 9.04 -4.25 -15.16
CA ILE A 138 10.42 -4.42 -14.71
C ILE A 138 10.90 -5.86 -14.98
N ARG A 139 10.13 -6.83 -14.53
CA ARG A 139 10.46 -8.26 -14.68
C ARG A 139 10.33 -8.72 -16.13
N ARG A 140 9.27 -8.31 -16.80
CA ARG A 140 8.96 -8.70 -18.19
C ARG A 140 10.03 -8.25 -19.18
N LEU A 141 10.61 -7.08 -18.93
CA LEU A 141 11.62 -6.45 -19.79
C LEU A 141 13.06 -6.71 -19.31
N GLY A 142 13.27 -7.43 -18.22
CA GLY A 142 14.60 -7.65 -17.65
C GLY A 142 15.28 -6.35 -17.18
N ALA A 143 14.50 -5.38 -16.74
CA ALA A 143 15.02 -4.09 -16.31
C ALA A 143 15.83 -4.21 -15.01
N VAL A 144 16.88 -3.39 -14.87
CA VAL A 144 17.72 -3.35 -13.65
C VAL A 144 17.06 -2.59 -12.51
N ALA A 145 16.13 -1.68 -12.84
CA ALA A 145 15.37 -0.91 -11.87
C ALA A 145 14.07 -0.39 -12.48
N GLY A 146 13.19 0.07 -11.62
CA GLY A 146 12.01 0.83 -12.01
C GLY A 146 11.67 1.93 -11.01
N VAL A 147 10.93 2.92 -11.48
CA VAL A 147 10.44 4.03 -10.69
C VAL A 147 8.95 4.20 -10.93
N MET A 148 8.16 4.24 -9.86
CA MET A 148 6.76 4.62 -9.92
C MET A 148 6.54 5.99 -9.27
N VAL A 149 6.09 6.94 -10.07
CA VAL A 149 5.74 8.29 -9.59
C VAL A 149 4.29 8.28 -9.16
N THR A 150 4.07 8.20 -7.86
CA THR A 150 2.75 8.13 -7.21
C THR A 150 2.85 8.39 -5.72
N ALA A 151 1.81 8.96 -5.15
CA ALA A 151 1.64 9.02 -3.69
C ALA A 151 0.58 8.01 -3.17
N SER A 152 0.19 7.00 -3.99
CA SER A 152 -0.84 6.00 -3.63
C SER A 152 -2.13 6.70 -3.15
N HIS A 153 -2.59 6.43 -1.94
CA HIS A 153 -3.81 6.96 -1.33
C HIS A 153 -3.64 8.27 -0.53
N ASN A 154 -2.48 8.92 -0.62
CA ASN A 154 -2.24 10.20 0.06
C ASN A 154 -3.12 11.33 -0.51
N PRO A 155 -3.26 12.47 0.22
CA PRO A 155 -4.03 13.62 -0.24
C PRO A 155 -3.70 14.10 -1.65
N PRO A 156 -4.59 14.88 -2.29
CA PRO A 156 -4.41 15.37 -3.67
C PRO A 156 -3.12 16.13 -3.92
N ARG A 157 -2.67 16.90 -2.92
CA ARG A 157 -1.46 17.73 -3.02
C ARG A 157 -0.15 16.95 -2.87
N ASP A 158 -0.21 15.67 -2.50
CA ASP A 158 0.97 14.85 -2.34
C ASP A 158 1.37 14.17 -3.65
N ASN A 159 2.69 14.00 -3.84
CA ASN A 159 3.26 13.10 -4.82
C ASN A 159 4.41 12.29 -4.19
N GLY A 160 4.92 11.31 -4.93
CA GLY A 160 5.97 10.44 -4.42
C GLY A 160 6.78 9.78 -5.54
N TYR A 161 7.79 9.02 -5.10
CA TYR A 161 8.79 8.43 -5.96
C TYR A 161 9.18 7.05 -5.40
N LYS A 162 8.44 5.99 -5.78
CA LYS A 162 8.72 4.61 -5.35
C LYS A 162 9.81 4.01 -6.22
N VAL A 163 10.82 3.39 -5.61
CA VAL A 163 11.95 2.77 -6.33
C VAL A 163 11.89 1.25 -6.21
N TYR A 164 12.09 0.59 -7.33
CA TYR A 164 12.15 -0.86 -7.49
C TYR A 164 13.50 -1.27 -8.06
N LEU A 165 14.00 -2.44 -7.71
CA LEU A 165 15.16 -3.05 -8.37
C LEU A 165 14.72 -4.17 -9.32
N GLY A 166 15.65 -4.73 -10.06
CA GLY A 166 15.41 -5.66 -11.16
C GLY A 166 14.59 -6.92 -10.85
N GLY A 167 14.43 -7.26 -9.57
CA GLY A 167 13.51 -8.32 -9.14
C GLY A 167 12.03 -7.94 -9.20
N GLY A 168 11.70 -6.67 -9.49
CA GLY A 168 10.32 -6.15 -9.52
C GLY A 168 9.73 -5.88 -8.15
N SER A 169 10.55 -5.78 -7.10
CA SER A 169 10.15 -5.43 -5.75
C SER A 169 10.82 -4.15 -5.27
N GLN A 170 10.18 -3.45 -4.33
CA GLN A 170 10.68 -2.20 -3.76
C GLN A 170 12.02 -2.40 -3.03
N ILE A 171 12.80 -1.33 -2.91
CA ILE A 171 14.09 -1.33 -2.22
C ILE A 171 13.96 -1.63 -0.73
N VAL A 172 15.01 -2.26 -0.19
CA VAL A 172 15.20 -2.52 1.26
C VAL A 172 16.64 -2.17 1.64
N PRO A 173 16.97 -2.03 2.94
CA PRO A 173 18.36 -1.90 3.34
C PRO A 173 19.25 -3.01 2.79
N PRO A 174 20.51 -2.70 2.39
CA PRO A 174 21.17 -1.40 2.50
C PRO A 174 20.94 -0.46 1.31
N ALA A 175 20.23 -0.88 0.25
CA ALA A 175 20.10 -0.12 -0.99
C ALA A 175 19.47 1.27 -0.79
N ASP A 176 18.50 1.40 0.10
CA ASP A 176 17.87 2.68 0.44
C ASP A 176 18.88 3.70 1.00
N ALA A 177 19.69 3.29 1.97
CA ALA A 177 20.73 4.13 2.56
C ALA A 177 21.85 4.46 1.54
N GLU A 178 22.21 3.50 0.71
CA GLU A 178 23.22 3.67 -0.33
C GLU A 178 22.77 4.64 -1.43
N ILE A 179 21.49 4.60 -1.82
CA ILE A 179 20.89 5.55 -2.77
C ILE A 179 20.78 6.92 -2.10
N ALA A 180 20.29 7.00 -0.85
CA ALA A 180 20.18 8.26 -0.10
C ALA A 180 21.53 8.99 -0.01
N ALA A 181 22.61 8.28 0.31
CA ALA A 181 23.96 8.86 0.35
C ALA A 181 24.40 9.44 -1.00
N ARG A 182 24.00 8.83 -2.11
CA ARG A 182 24.28 9.34 -3.46
C ARG A 182 23.41 10.54 -3.82
N ILE A 183 22.17 10.57 -3.37
CA ILE A 183 21.28 11.74 -3.51
C ILE A 183 21.89 12.95 -2.80
N ASP A 184 22.37 12.77 -1.58
CA ASP A 184 23.01 13.84 -0.79
C ASP A 184 24.31 14.33 -1.42
N ALA A 185 25.01 13.48 -2.16
CA ALA A 185 26.24 13.80 -2.88
C ALA A 185 26.02 14.51 -4.22
N VAL A 186 24.78 14.65 -4.70
CA VAL A 186 24.48 15.35 -5.97
C VAL A 186 24.85 16.84 -5.83
N GLY A 187 25.75 17.30 -6.70
CA GLY A 187 26.17 18.70 -6.80
C GLY A 187 25.10 19.63 -7.37
N PRO A 188 25.50 20.74 -8.00
CA PRO A 188 24.58 21.66 -8.67
C PRO A 188 23.74 20.94 -9.72
N LEU A 189 22.45 21.27 -9.81
CA LEU A 189 21.54 20.62 -10.79
C LEU A 189 21.92 20.88 -12.24
N ALA A 190 22.66 21.97 -12.52
CA ALA A 190 23.17 22.29 -13.84
C ALA A 190 24.20 21.23 -14.34
N ASP A 191 24.87 20.54 -13.43
CA ASP A 191 25.88 19.52 -13.73
C ASP A 191 25.27 18.13 -13.95
N VAL A 192 23.98 17.93 -13.66
CA VAL A 192 23.26 16.68 -13.92
C VAL A 192 22.88 16.61 -15.40
N PRO A 193 23.45 15.65 -16.17
CA PRO A 193 23.11 15.51 -17.59
C PRO A 193 21.62 15.16 -17.78
N ARG A 194 20.90 15.98 -18.52
CA ARG A 194 19.46 15.82 -18.78
C ARG A 194 19.17 16.14 -20.24
N PRO A 195 19.33 15.17 -21.15
CA PRO A 195 18.95 15.36 -22.55
C PRO A 195 17.42 15.59 -22.64
N ALA A 196 16.99 16.40 -23.61
CA ALA A 196 15.58 16.68 -23.82
C ALA A 196 14.82 15.48 -24.42
N GLU A 197 15.53 14.52 -24.97
CA GLU A 197 15.04 13.30 -25.63
C GLU A 197 16.06 12.17 -25.48
N GLY A 198 15.72 10.96 -25.92
CA GLY A 198 16.66 9.82 -25.91
C GLY A 198 16.15 8.65 -25.04
N TRP A 199 14.99 8.77 -24.42
CA TRP A 199 14.25 7.64 -23.85
C TRP A 199 13.11 7.23 -24.77
N GLU A 200 12.62 6.01 -24.55
CA GLU A 200 11.50 5.46 -25.31
C GLU A 200 10.19 5.57 -24.49
N VAL A 201 9.05 5.62 -25.18
CA VAL A 201 7.74 5.42 -24.59
C VAL A 201 7.25 4.07 -25.08
N LEU A 202 6.91 3.16 -24.15
CA LEU A 202 6.37 1.84 -24.48
C LEU A 202 5.00 1.98 -25.18
N GLY A 203 4.65 1.01 -26.00
CA GLY A 203 3.29 0.90 -26.52
C GLY A 203 2.35 0.17 -25.57
N GLU A 204 1.07 0.02 -25.97
CA GLU A 204 0.06 -0.68 -25.18
C GLU A 204 0.32 -2.21 -25.06
N GLU A 205 1.29 -2.78 -25.79
CA GLU A 205 1.65 -4.19 -25.72
C GLU A 205 2.14 -4.62 -24.32
N ILE A 206 2.68 -3.68 -23.52
CA ILE A 206 3.05 -4.00 -22.13
C ILE A 206 1.81 -4.16 -21.25
N VAL A 207 0.78 -3.34 -21.49
CA VAL A 207 -0.52 -3.44 -20.79
C VAL A 207 -1.22 -4.73 -21.20
N GLU A 208 -1.24 -5.05 -22.49
CA GLU A 208 -1.81 -6.32 -22.98
C GLU A 208 -1.08 -7.55 -22.42
N SER A 209 0.24 -7.47 -22.28
CA SER A 209 1.04 -8.52 -21.65
C SER A 209 0.70 -8.71 -20.17
N TYR A 210 0.52 -7.61 -19.43
CA TYR A 210 0.05 -7.64 -18.05
C TYR A 210 -1.36 -8.25 -17.94
N LEU A 211 -2.31 -7.75 -18.76
CA LEU A 211 -3.68 -8.27 -18.81
C LEU A 211 -3.73 -9.75 -19.18
N ALA A 212 -2.84 -10.22 -20.04
CA ALA A 212 -2.73 -11.65 -20.34
C ALA A 212 -2.26 -12.46 -19.12
N ARG A 213 -1.36 -11.90 -18.30
CA ARG A 213 -0.86 -12.55 -17.08
C ARG A 213 -1.91 -12.59 -15.97
N THR A 214 -2.79 -11.57 -15.85
CA THR A 214 -3.80 -11.54 -14.77
C THR A 214 -4.70 -12.78 -14.75
N GLY A 215 -4.91 -13.43 -15.87
CA GLY A 215 -5.66 -14.70 -15.95
C GLY A 215 -4.99 -15.89 -15.23
N ALA A 216 -3.71 -15.81 -14.91
CA ALA A 216 -2.98 -16.91 -14.26
C ALA A 216 -3.46 -17.19 -12.82
N VAL A 217 -4.13 -16.25 -12.17
CA VAL A 217 -4.70 -16.45 -10.83
C VAL A 217 -6.02 -17.24 -10.88
N LEU A 218 -6.65 -17.33 -12.05
CA LEU A 218 -7.97 -17.93 -12.23
C LEU A 218 -7.89 -19.41 -12.61
N THR A 219 -8.94 -20.14 -12.29
CA THR A 219 -9.13 -21.54 -12.71
C THR A 219 -10.05 -21.58 -13.92
N GLU A 220 -9.64 -22.31 -14.95
CA GLU A 220 -10.46 -22.53 -16.13
C GLU A 220 -11.74 -23.31 -15.78
N GLY A 221 -12.88 -22.90 -16.37
CA GLY A 221 -14.18 -23.55 -16.16
C GLY A 221 -14.90 -23.19 -14.87
N MET A 222 -14.30 -22.37 -13.99
CA MET A 222 -14.98 -21.86 -12.80
C MET A 222 -16.10 -20.87 -13.15
N PRO A 223 -17.14 -20.75 -12.29
CA PRO A 223 -18.23 -19.79 -12.50
C PRO A 223 -17.74 -18.36 -12.67
N ARG A 224 -18.44 -17.56 -13.49
CA ARG A 224 -18.15 -16.15 -13.74
C ARG A 224 -19.39 -15.25 -13.61
N ASP A 225 -20.55 -15.82 -13.23
CA ASP A 225 -21.79 -15.04 -13.10
C ASP A 225 -21.79 -14.26 -11.79
N LEU A 226 -21.26 -13.04 -11.87
CA LEU A 226 -21.15 -12.13 -10.76
C LEU A 226 -21.45 -10.71 -11.22
N ARG A 227 -22.28 -9.97 -10.47
CA ARG A 227 -22.53 -8.57 -10.70
C ARG A 227 -21.72 -7.73 -9.72
N VAL A 228 -20.80 -6.94 -10.24
CA VAL A 228 -19.84 -6.15 -9.47
C VAL A 228 -20.04 -4.66 -9.75
N VAL A 229 -19.93 -3.83 -8.73
CA VAL A 229 -19.73 -2.38 -8.87
C VAL A 229 -18.28 -2.07 -8.53
N HIS A 230 -17.64 -1.18 -9.29
CA HIS A 230 -16.24 -0.83 -9.09
C HIS A 230 -16.02 0.68 -9.02
N THR A 231 -15.15 1.11 -8.12
CA THR A 231 -14.58 2.46 -8.10
C THR A 231 -13.06 2.44 -8.09
N ALA A 232 -12.45 3.33 -8.87
CA ALA A 232 -11.01 3.62 -8.82
C ALA A 232 -10.68 4.84 -7.96
N LEU A 233 -11.68 5.45 -7.29
CA LEU A 233 -11.51 6.67 -6.48
C LEU A 233 -10.74 7.77 -7.24
N HIS A 234 -11.10 8.02 -8.51
CA HIS A 234 -10.41 8.95 -9.42
C HIS A 234 -8.96 8.57 -9.74
N GLY A 235 -8.56 7.32 -9.49
CA GLY A 235 -7.25 6.80 -9.82
C GLY A 235 -7.18 6.14 -11.20
N VAL A 236 -6.07 5.45 -11.46
CA VAL A 236 -5.75 4.87 -12.78
C VAL A 236 -6.21 3.41 -12.93
N GLY A 237 -6.99 2.88 -11.97
CA GLY A 237 -7.34 1.46 -11.92
C GLY A 237 -8.48 1.03 -12.85
N SER A 238 -9.45 1.93 -13.19
CA SER A 238 -10.70 1.54 -13.86
C SER A 238 -10.48 0.80 -15.18
N ASP A 239 -9.80 1.41 -16.13
CA ASP A 239 -9.61 0.82 -17.46
C ASP A 239 -8.96 -0.56 -17.40
N THR A 240 -7.92 -0.67 -16.57
CA THR A 240 -7.15 -1.91 -16.42
C THR A 240 -7.98 -2.99 -15.74
N LEU A 241 -8.73 -2.66 -14.68
CA LEU A 241 -9.59 -3.62 -13.98
C LEU A 241 -10.74 -4.09 -14.87
N LEU A 242 -11.45 -3.17 -15.55
CA LEU A 242 -12.54 -3.53 -16.45
C LEU A 242 -12.05 -4.43 -17.60
N ALA A 243 -10.88 -4.11 -18.18
CA ALA A 243 -10.26 -4.95 -19.21
C ALA A 243 -9.86 -6.34 -18.67
N ALA A 244 -9.34 -6.42 -17.44
CA ALA A 244 -8.99 -7.69 -16.79
C ALA A 244 -10.23 -8.56 -16.56
N PHE A 245 -11.33 -8.00 -16.04
CA PHE A 245 -12.60 -8.70 -15.83
C PHE A 245 -13.19 -9.22 -17.15
N ARG A 246 -13.21 -8.37 -18.19
CA ARG A 246 -13.69 -8.75 -19.52
C ARG A 246 -12.87 -9.91 -20.09
N ARG A 247 -11.54 -9.82 -19.99
CA ARG A 247 -10.63 -10.86 -20.47
C ARG A 247 -10.77 -12.17 -19.70
N ALA A 248 -11.07 -12.08 -18.40
CA ALA A 248 -11.32 -13.22 -17.53
C ALA A 248 -12.69 -13.90 -17.74
N GLY A 249 -13.55 -13.32 -18.59
CA GLY A 249 -14.90 -13.85 -18.89
C GLY A 249 -15.96 -13.50 -17.85
N PHE A 250 -15.68 -12.58 -16.93
CA PHE A 250 -16.70 -12.02 -16.05
C PHE A 250 -17.56 -10.98 -16.78
N PRO A 251 -18.83 -10.79 -16.36
CA PRO A 251 -19.57 -9.58 -16.71
C PRO A 251 -18.74 -8.35 -16.33
N GLU A 252 -18.76 -7.34 -17.18
CA GLU A 252 -18.01 -6.11 -16.90
C GLU A 252 -18.56 -5.43 -15.64
N PRO A 253 -17.71 -5.09 -14.66
CA PRO A 253 -18.14 -4.35 -13.48
C PRO A 253 -18.78 -3.02 -13.84
N VAL A 254 -19.82 -2.62 -13.12
CA VAL A 254 -20.47 -1.31 -13.29
C VAL A 254 -19.57 -0.25 -12.64
N PRO A 255 -18.98 0.68 -13.41
CA PRO A 255 -18.10 1.68 -12.83
C PRO A 255 -18.91 2.77 -12.10
N VAL A 256 -18.37 3.26 -11.00
CA VAL A 256 -18.86 4.48 -10.36
C VAL A 256 -18.44 5.66 -11.25
N ARG A 257 -19.32 6.09 -12.17
CA ARG A 257 -18.99 7.02 -13.26
C ARG A 257 -18.28 8.29 -12.83
N ARG A 258 -18.65 8.83 -11.65
CA ARG A 258 -18.03 10.05 -11.12
C ARG A 258 -16.62 9.86 -10.61
N GLN A 259 -16.15 8.62 -10.44
CA GLN A 259 -14.85 8.24 -9.90
C GLN A 259 -14.07 7.32 -10.84
N ALA A 260 -14.59 7.05 -12.04
CA ALA A 260 -14.01 6.10 -12.99
C ALA A 260 -12.79 6.67 -13.72
N ASP A 261 -12.90 7.92 -14.14
CA ASP A 261 -11.81 8.60 -14.83
C ASP A 261 -10.82 9.20 -13.83
N PRO A 262 -9.51 9.18 -14.11
CA PRO A 262 -8.51 9.82 -13.29
C PRO A 262 -8.72 11.31 -13.15
N ASP A 263 -8.67 11.81 -11.90
CA ASP A 263 -8.77 13.23 -11.59
C ASP A 263 -7.83 13.57 -10.42
N PRO A 264 -6.80 14.41 -10.64
CA PRO A 264 -5.80 14.74 -9.62
C PRO A 264 -6.34 15.53 -8.43
N ASP A 265 -7.53 16.11 -8.54
CA ASP A 265 -8.20 16.83 -7.44
C ASP A 265 -9.00 15.90 -6.53
N PHE A 266 -9.29 14.65 -6.95
CA PHE A 266 -10.12 13.69 -6.20
C PHE A 266 -11.42 14.30 -5.67
N PRO A 267 -12.25 14.96 -6.53
CA PRO A 267 -13.27 15.94 -6.11
C PRO A 267 -14.43 15.36 -5.27
N THR A 268 -14.54 14.04 -5.15
CA THR A 268 -15.62 13.38 -4.43
C THR A 268 -15.20 12.79 -3.09
N VAL A 269 -13.91 12.85 -2.76
CA VAL A 269 -13.35 12.29 -1.52
C VAL A 269 -12.28 13.22 -0.95
N SER A 270 -12.23 13.34 0.37
CA SER A 270 -11.17 14.13 1.02
C SER A 270 -9.81 13.42 1.00
N PHE A 271 -9.85 12.08 1.08
CA PHE A 271 -8.71 11.19 0.96
C PHE A 271 -9.09 10.04 0.04
N PRO A 272 -8.33 9.78 -1.03
CA PRO A 272 -8.64 8.70 -1.97
C PRO A 272 -8.18 7.33 -1.45
N ASN A 273 -8.62 6.98 -0.24
CA ASN A 273 -8.37 5.71 0.42
C ASN A 273 -9.70 5.02 0.71
N PRO A 274 -9.94 3.79 0.21
CA PRO A 274 -11.18 3.06 0.48
C PRO A 274 -11.52 2.85 1.97
N GLU A 275 -10.52 2.88 2.85
CA GLU A 275 -10.69 2.71 4.30
C GLU A 275 -11.15 4.00 5.01
N GLU A 276 -11.07 5.16 4.35
CA GLU A 276 -11.47 6.42 4.97
C GLU A 276 -12.99 6.59 4.96
N PRO A 277 -13.57 7.15 6.02
CA PRO A 277 -15.01 7.38 6.11
C PRO A 277 -15.54 8.19 4.91
N GLY A 278 -16.63 7.71 4.30
CA GLY A 278 -17.27 8.37 3.16
C GLY A 278 -16.66 8.07 1.78
N ALA A 279 -15.46 7.48 1.71
CA ALA A 279 -14.81 7.16 0.44
C ALA A 279 -15.65 6.21 -0.44
N MET A 280 -16.38 5.29 0.16
CA MET A 280 -17.20 4.28 -0.51
C MET A 280 -18.66 4.69 -0.75
N ASP A 281 -19.11 5.86 -0.31
CA ASP A 281 -20.52 6.26 -0.34
C ASP A 281 -21.10 6.26 -1.77
N LEU A 282 -20.35 6.75 -2.76
CA LEU A 282 -20.78 6.75 -4.16
C LEU A 282 -20.82 5.32 -4.74
N ALA A 283 -19.93 4.44 -4.31
CA ALA A 283 -19.92 3.05 -4.74
C ALA A 283 -21.15 2.31 -4.18
N PHE A 284 -21.49 2.51 -2.91
CA PHE A 284 -22.70 1.95 -2.31
C PHE A 284 -23.98 2.53 -2.92
N GLY A 285 -23.98 3.84 -3.25
CA GLY A 285 -25.05 4.47 -4.00
C GLY A 285 -25.27 3.82 -5.36
N THR A 286 -24.19 3.68 -6.14
CA THR A 286 -24.21 3.04 -7.46
C THR A 286 -24.67 1.58 -7.36
N ALA A 287 -24.26 0.85 -6.32
CA ALA A 287 -24.69 -0.53 -6.10
C ALA A 287 -26.20 -0.63 -5.84
N ARG A 288 -26.77 0.28 -5.04
CA ARG A 288 -28.23 0.34 -4.82
C ARG A 288 -29.00 0.68 -6.09
N GLU A 289 -28.54 1.66 -6.86
CA GLU A 289 -29.16 2.04 -8.15
C GLU A 289 -29.10 0.88 -9.16
N THR A 290 -27.96 0.21 -9.25
CA THR A 290 -27.76 -0.96 -10.12
C THR A 290 -28.67 -2.11 -9.69
N ALA A 291 -28.78 -2.36 -8.39
CA ALA A 291 -29.65 -3.41 -7.86
C ALA A 291 -31.13 -3.14 -8.18
N ALA A 292 -31.58 -1.90 -8.08
CA ALA A 292 -32.94 -1.51 -8.40
C ALA A 292 -33.25 -1.62 -9.90
N ALA A 293 -32.27 -1.37 -10.78
CA ALA A 293 -32.45 -1.38 -12.22
C ALA A 293 -32.28 -2.77 -12.86
N SER A 294 -31.40 -3.61 -12.31
CA SER A 294 -30.91 -4.81 -13.01
C SER A 294 -30.84 -6.06 -12.11
N GLY A 295 -31.28 -5.98 -10.86
CA GLY A 295 -31.23 -7.06 -9.87
C GLY A 295 -29.97 -7.00 -8.99
N PRO A 296 -29.87 -7.89 -7.97
CA PRO A 296 -28.90 -7.76 -6.88
C PRO A 296 -27.46 -7.64 -7.36
N VAL A 297 -26.69 -6.78 -6.68
CA VAL A 297 -25.24 -6.66 -6.85
C VAL A 297 -24.57 -7.57 -5.81
N ASP A 298 -23.60 -8.36 -6.25
CA ASP A 298 -22.93 -9.37 -5.41
C ASP A 298 -21.74 -8.80 -4.64
N LEU A 299 -20.97 -7.89 -5.28
CA LEU A 299 -19.77 -7.27 -4.70
C LEU A 299 -19.65 -5.78 -5.06
N VAL A 300 -19.08 -5.01 -4.16
CA VAL A 300 -18.49 -3.71 -4.46
C VAL A 300 -16.98 -3.80 -4.28
N LEU A 301 -16.24 -3.43 -5.32
CA LEU A 301 -14.77 -3.42 -5.32
C LEU A 301 -14.27 -1.98 -5.43
N ALA A 302 -13.15 -1.69 -4.77
CA ALA A 302 -12.47 -0.41 -4.92
C ALA A 302 -10.96 -0.60 -5.03
N ASN A 303 -10.32 0.21 -5.87
CA ASN A 303 -8.88 0.39 -5.86
C ASN A 303 -8.52 1.77 -5.31
N ASP A 304 -7.36 1.90 -4.70
CA ASP A 304 -6.72 3.18 -4.44
C ASP A 304 -6.15 3.79 -5.75
N PRO A 305 -5.71 5.06 -5.76
CA PRO A 305 -5.38 5.76 -7.01
C PRO A 305 -4.36 5.09 -7.91
N ASP A 306 -3.39 4.36 -7.38
CA ASP A 306 -2.39 3.62 -8.17
C ASP A 306 -2.70 2.11 -8.27
N ALA A 307 -3.90 1.71 -7.81
CA ALA A 307 -4.50 0.38 -7.94
C ALA A 307 -3.62 -0.79 -7.47
N ASP A 308 -2.70 -0.53 -6.55
CA ASP A 308 -1.94 -1.60 -5.90
C ASP A 308 -2.74 -2.25 -4.76
N ARG A 309 -3.88 -1.67 -4.35
CA ARG A 309 -4.78 -2.17 -3.30
C ARG A 309 -6.14 -2.57 -3.84
N CYS A 310 -6.82 -3.45 -3.10
CA CYS A 310 -8.18 -3.89 -3.39
C CYS A 310 -9.03 -3.90 -2.12
N ALA A 311 -10.05 -3.06 -2.08
CA ALA A 311 -11.09 -3.13 -1.06
C ALA A 311 -12.30 -3.91 -1.57
N VAL A 312 -12.94 -4.63 -0.66
CA VAL A 312 -14.11 -5.47 -0.95
C VAL A 312 -15.23 -5.12 0.01
N ALA A 313 -16.42 -4.89 -0.51
CA ALA A 313 -17.63 -4.82 0.31
C ALA A 313 -18.66 -5.84 -0.16
N VAL A 314 -19.38 -6.38 0.80
CA VAL A 314 -20.43 -7.40 0.63
C VAL A 314 -21.79 -6.86 1.04
N PRO A 315 -22.90 -7.37 0.49
CA PRO A 315 -24.23 -7.02 0.97
C PRO A 315 -24.38 -7.31 2.46
N ASP A 316 -24.90 -6.35 3.20
CA ASP A 316 -25.23 -6.48 4.62
C ASP A 316 -26.54 -5.73 4.93
N PRO A 317 -27.68 -6.44 5.02
CA PRO A 317 -28.96 -5.81 5.30
C PRO A 317 -29.05 -5.12 6.68
N ALA A 318 -28.13 -5.41 7.61
CA ALA A 318 -28.08 -4.79 8.92
C ALA A 318 -27.34 -3.43 8.91
N ALA A 319 -26.52 -3.18 7.88
CA ALA A 319 -25.82 -1.91 7.73
C ALA A 319 -26.75 -0.84 7.10
N ASP A 320 -26.67 0.41 7.57
CA ASP A 320 -27.46 1.54 7.04
C ASP A 320 -27.25 1.76 5.54
N SER A 321 -26.05 1.52 5.05
CA SER A 321 -25.72 1.59 3.62
C SER A 321 -26.26 0.40 2.81
N GLY A 322 -26.64 -0.71 3.49
CA GLY A 322 -26.89 -2.01 2.89
C GLY A 322 -25.61 -2.79 2.51
N TRP A 323 -24.45 -2.28 2.90
CA TRP A 323 -23.12 -2.83 2.54
C TRP A 323 -22.18 -2.82 3.72
N ARG A 324 -21.38 -3.86 3.86
CA ARG A 324 -20.30 -3.97 4.84
C ARG A 324 -18.96 -4.07 4.14
N MET A 325 -18.06 -3.14 4.45
CA MET A 325 -16.65 -3.25 4.06
C MET A 325 -16.02 -4.44 4.80
N LEU A 326 -15.34 -5.30 4.07
CA LEU A 326 -14.46 -6.30 4.64
C LEU A 326 -13.13 -5.64 5.04
N ARG A 327 -12.59 -6.03 6.17
CA ARG A 327 -11.25 -5.62 6.58
C ARG A 327 -10.21 -6.25 5.67
N GLY A 328 -9.03 -5.65 5.58
CA GLY A 328 -7.95 -6.23 4.80
C GLY A 328 -7.55 -7.63 5.27
N ASP A 329 -7.64 -7.89 6.58
CA ASP A 329 -7.44 -9.22 7.16
C ASP A 329 -8.51 -10.23 6.73
N ASP A 330 -9.79 -9.82 6.65
CA ASP A 330 -10.88 -10.68 6.17
C ASP A 330 -10.63 -11.13 4.72
N VAL A 331 -10.32 -10.14 3.84
CA VAL A 331 -10.02 -10.43 2.44
C VAL A 331 -8.74 -11.25 2.33
N GLY A 332 -7.74 -10.96 3.16
CA GLY A 332 -6.49 -11.73 3.25
C GLY A 332 -6.75 -13.20 3.57
N ALA A 333 -7.61 -13.49 4.54
CA ALA A 333 -7.99 -14.85 4.93
C ALA A 333 -8.82 -15.56 3.83
N LEU A 334 -9.77 -14.86 3.20
CA LEU A 334 -10.58 -15.38 2.10
C LEU A 334 -9.71 -15.81 0.91
N LEU A 335 -8.79 -14.94 0.48
CA LEU A 335 -7.84 -15.22 -0.59
C LEU A 335 -6.91 -16.38 -0.26
N ALA A 336 -6.39 -16.43 0.97
CA ALA A 336 -5.55 -17.52 1.47
C ALA A 336 -6.30 -18.86 1.39
N THR A 337 -7.53 -18.90 1.91
CA THR A 337 -8.38 -20.09 1.89
C THR A 337 -8.69 -20.56 0.48
N HIS A 338 -9.00 -19.62 -0.43
CA HIS A 338 -9.24 -19.96 -1.83
C HIS A 338 -7.98 -20.54 -2.49
N LEU A 339 -6.80 -19.96 -2.23
CA LEU A 339 -5.53 -20.49 -2.72
C LEU A 339 -5.20 -21.87 -2.14
N VAL A 340 -5.54 -22.15 -0.88
CA VAL A 340 -5.44 -23.51 -0.30
C VAL A 340 -6.35 -24.49 -1.04
N HIS A 341 -7.60 -24.12 -1.30
CA HIS A 341 -8.54 -24.96 -2.09
C HIS A 341 -8.01 -25.19 -3.51
N LYS A 342 -7.34 -24.21 -4.11
CA LYS A 342 -6.66 -24.35 -5.42
C LYS A 342 -5.34 -25.13 -5.33
N ARG A 343 -5.00 -25.68 -4.15
CA ARG A 343 -3.77 -26.46 -3.89
C ARG A 343 -2.48 -25.68 -4.16
N ALA A 344 -2.48 -24.39 -3.89
CA ALA A 344 -1.28 -23.57 -3.94
C ALA A 344 -0.17 -24.16 -3.06
N ARG A 345 1.08 -24.02 -3.50
CA ARG A 345 2.27 -24.49 -2.80
C ARG A 345 3.24 -23.34 -2.64
N GLY A 346 3.92 -23.27 -1.51
CA GLY A 346 4.88 -22.23 -1.17
C GLY A 346 4.52 -21.51 0.13
N THR A 347 5.32 -20.52 0.51
CA THR A 347 5.18 -19.80 1.77
C THR A 347 4.04 -18.79 1.71
N PHE A 348 3.17 -18.81 2.71
CA PHE A 348 2.18 -17.77 2.95
C PHE A 348 2.75 -16.77 3.96
N ALA A 349 2.63 -15.48 3.68
CA ALA A 349 3.28 -14.46 4.49
C ALA A 349 2.36 -13.27 4.79
N THR A 350 2.58 -12.63 5.94
CA THR A 350 1.89 -11.40 6.29
C THR A 350 2.77 -10.50 7.16
N SER A 351 2.31 -9.26 7.40
CA SER A 351 3.03 -8.33 8.27
C SER A 351 2.75 -8.61 9.74
N ILE A 352 3.67 -8.21 10.62
CA ILE A 352 3.54 -8.33 12.08
C ILE A 352 2.32 -7.63 12.67
N VAL A 353 1.66 -6.75 11.92
CA VAL A 353 0.47 -6.01 12.35
C VAL A 353 -0.83 -6.59 11.80
N SER A 354 -0.76 -7.46 10.80
CA SER A 354 -1.92 -8.15 10.23
C SER A 354 -2.39 -9.29 11.14
N SER A 355 -3.59 -9.83 10.90
CA SER A 355 -4.19 -10.89 11.70
C SER A 355 -3.34 -12.16 11.74
N SER A 356 -3.30 -12.80 12.89
CA SER A 356 -2.68 -14.12 13.08
C SER A 356 -3.50 -15.28 12.45
N LEU A 357 -4.68 -15.01 11.87
CA LEU A 357 -5.52 -16.03 11.23
C LEU A 357 -4.80 -16.71 10.06
N LEU A 358 -4.01 -15.99 9.27
CA LEU A 358 -3.25 -16.58 8.16
C LEU A 358 -2.33 -17.70 8.63
N SER A 359 -1.71 -17.56 9.79
CA SER A 359 -0.84 -18.60 10.35
C SER A 359 -1.62 -19.89 10.64
N ARG A 360 -2.87 -19.79 11.10
CA ARG A 360 -3.73 -20.96 11.34
C ARG A 360 -4.19 -21.62 10.05
N ILE A 361 -4.58 -20.83 9.07
CA ILE A 361 -4.95 -21.34 7.73
C ILE A 361 -3.77 -22.07 7.08
N ALA A 362 -2.58 -21.47 7.09
CA ALA A 362 -1.40 -22.07 6.52
C ALA A 362 -1.00 -23.36 7.25
N HIS A 363 -1.02 -23.36 8.58
CA HIS A 363 -0.72 -24.53 9.39
C HIS A 363 -1.73 -25.67 9.15
N ALA A 364 -3.01 -25.39 9.11
CA ALA A 364 -4.06 -26.39 8.81
C ALA A 364 -3.91 -27.02 7.41
N ALA A 365 -3.35 -26.25 6.46
CA ALA A 365 -3.06 -26.70 5.11
C ALA A 365 -1.65 -27.31 4.93
N ASP A 366 -0.87 -27.46 5.99
CA ASP A 366 0.53 -27.92 5.97
C ASP A 366 1.42 -27.09 5.02
N LEU A 367 1.24 -25.74 5.07
CA LEU A 367 2.01 -24.77 4.30
C LEU A 367 2.97 -23.98 5.19
N PRO A 368 4.17 -23.64 4.69
CA PRO A 368 5.06 -22.70 5.38
C PRO A 368 4.40 -21.34 5.58
N TYR A 369 4.67 -20.74 6.74
CA TYR A 369 4.18 -19.41 7.10
C TYR A 369 5.30 -18.53 7.64
N GLU A 370 5.30 -17.25 7.24
CA GLU A 370 6.24 -16.24 7.72
C GLU A 370 5.55 -14.92 8.08
N GLU A 371 6.05 -14.28 9.14
CA GLU A 371 5.75 -12.88 9.48
C GLU A 371 6.93 -12.00 9.13
N THR A 372 6.66 -10.80 8.57
CA THR A 372 7.68 -9.81 8.28
C THR A 372 7.36 -8.46 8.92
N LEU A 373 8.30 -7.53 8.86
CA LEU A 373 7.99 -6.13 9.14
C LEU A 373 6.93 -5.60 8.18
N THR A 374 6.28 -4.49 8.57
CA THR A 374 5.30 -3.79 7.74
C THR A 374 5.94 -3.24 6.47
N GLY A 375 5.29 -3.41 5.35
CA GLY A 375 5.71 -2.98 4.03
C GLY A 375 5.97 -4.14 3.10
N PHE A 376 5.32 -4.12 1.94
CA PHE A 376 5.38 -5.20 0.95
C PHE A 376 6.81 -5.51 0.48
N LYS A 377 7.71 -4.54 0.58
CA LYS A 377 9.15 -4.73 0.36
C LYS A 377 9.77 -5.87 1.18
N TRP A 378 9.27 -6.13 2.39
CA TRP A 378 9.72 -7.23 3.24
C TRP A 378 9.04 -8.53 2.85
N LEU A 379 7.74 -8.51 2.62
CA LEU A 379 6.97 -9.66 2.15
C LEU A 379 7.55 -10.21 0.84
N ALA A 380 7.92 -9.33 -0.09
CA ALA A 380 8.56 -9.69 -1.34
C ALA A 380 9.95 -10.36 -1.21
N ARG A 381 10.51 -10.44 0.00
CA ARG A 381 11.80 -11.12 0.31
C ARG A 381 11.62 -12.48 0.96
N VAL A 382 10.39 -12.89 1.24
CA VAL A 382 10.10 -14.20 1.81
C VAL A 382 10.42 -15.29 0.80
N ASP A 383 11.23 -16.25 1.21
CA ASP A 383 11.66 -17.34 0.36
C ASP A 383 10.48 -18.24 -0.05
N GLY A 384 10.37 -18.48 -1.35
CA GLY A 384 9.28 -19.30 -1.88
C GLY A 384 7.89 -18.72 -1.65
N MET A 385 7.77 -17.40 -1.48
CA MET A 385 6.48 -16.76 -1.28
C MET A 385 5.52 -17.12 -2.41
N ARG A 386 4.37 -17.66 -2.03
CA ARG A 386 3.26 -17.96 -2.95
C ARG A 386 2.12 -16.96 -2.79
N TYR A 387 1.92 -16.48 -1.56
CA TYR A 387 0.87 -15.55 -1.21
C TYR A 387 1.33 -14.65 -0.08
N ALA A 388 1.03 -13.37 -0.18
CA ALA A 388 1.24 -12.45 0.90
C ALA A 388 0.16 -11.36 0.95
N TYR A 389 -0.11 -10.85 2.16
CA TYR A 389 -0.97 -9.68 2.30
C TYR A 389 -0.55 -8.77 3.47
N GLU A 390 -0.99 -7.52 3.38
CA GLU A 390 -1.00 -6.53 4.45
C GLU A 390 -2.44 -6.13 4.77
N GLU A 391 -2.75 -5.92 6.04
CA GLU A 391 -4.07 -5.49 6.54
C GLU A 391 -4.59 -4.21 5.88
N ALA A 392 -3.69 -3.38 5.38
CA ALA A 392 -4.01 -2.14 4.65
C ALA A 392 -4.38 -2.42 3.18
N LEU A 393 -5.21 -3.43 2.91
CA LEU A 393 -5.80 -3.78 1.61
C LEU A 393 -4.80 -4.19 0.52
N GLY A 394 -3.58 -4.59 0.87
CA GLY A 394 -2.54 -4.97 -0.08
C GLY A 394 -2.37 -6.49 -0.18
N TYR A 395 -2.47 -7.06 -1.38
CA TYR A 395 -2.38 -8.51 -1.62
C TYR A 395 -1.48 -8.81 -2.80
N CYS A 396 -0.64 -9.83 -2.68
CA CYS A 396 0.13 -10.43 -3.77
C CYS A 396 -0.35 -11.86 -3.97
N VAL A 397 -1.12 -12.10 -5.01
CA VAL A 397 -1.71 -13.40 -5.34
C VAL A 397 -1.00 -14.09 -6.51
N ASP A 398 -0.18 -13.36 -7.27
CA ASP A 398 0.66 -13.85 -8.37
C ASP A 398 2.09 -13.31 -8.28
N PRO A 399 2.91 -13.77 -7.32
CA PRO A 399 4.28 -13.28 -7.15
C PRO A 399 5.21 -13.54 -8.34
N GLU A 400 4.85 -14.48 -9.23
CA GLU A 400 5.58 -14.69 -10.48
C GLU A 400 5.37 -13.58 -11.49
N GLY A 401 4.18 -12.97 -11.53
CA GLY A 401 3.85 -11.83 -12.38
C GLY A 401 4.26 -10.51 -11.75
N VAL A 402 3.75 -10.25 -10.56
CA VAL A 402 3.94 -9.01 -9.80
C VAL A 402 4.44 -9.34 -8.40
N LEU A 403 5.69 -8.96 -8.09
CA LEU A 403 6.30 -9.19 -6.78
C LEU A 403 6.09 -7.97 -5.86
N ASP A 404 4.89 -7.50 -5.81
CA ASP A 404 4.37 -6.42 -4.96
C ASP A 404 2.86 -6.62 -4.82
N LYS A 405 2.16 -5.70 -4.18
CA LYS A 405 0.70 -5.64 -4.12
C LYS A 405 0.12 -5.47 -5.54
N ASP A 406 -0.92 -6.21 -5.83
CA ASP A 406 -1.65 -6.10 -7.09
C ASP A 406 -3.17 -6.14 -6.82
N GLY A 407 -3.78 -4.96 -6.80
CA GLY A 407 -5.21 -4.81 -6.55
C GLY A 407 -6.08 -5.35 -7.68
N ILE A 408 -5.55 -5.47 -8.88
CA ILE A 408 -6.28 -5.98 -10.05
C ILE A 408 -6.40 -7.51 -10.00
N THR A 409 -5.28 -8.22 -9.78
CA THR A 409 -5.30 -9.69 -9.65
C THR A 409 -5.99 -10.14 -8.38
N ALA A 410 -5.87 -9.38 -7.29
CA ALA A 410 -6.62 -9.63 -6.06
C ALA A 410 -8.13 -9.53 -6.29
N ALA A 411 -8.60 -8.49 -6.99
CA ALA A 411 -10.01 -8.32 -7.36
C ALA A 411 -10.55 -9.48 -8.19
N LEU A 412 -9.77 -9.96 -9.18
CA LEU A 412 -10.14 -11.12 -9.99
C LEU A 412 -10.26 -12.40 -9.15
N LEU A 413 -9.33 -12.63 -8.23
CA LEU A 413 -9.34 -13.83 -7.39
C LEU A 413 -10.48 -13.82 -6.38
N VAL A 414 -10.80 -12.64 -5.80
CA VAL A 414 -12.01 -12.45 -4.97
C VAL A 414 -13.27 -12.70 -5.77
N ALA A 415 -13.34 -12.21 -7.01
CA ALA A 415 -14.49 -12.41 -7.88
C ALA A 415 -14.68 -13.90 -8.24
N GLU A 416 -13.60 -14.65 -8.50
CA GLU A 416 -13.67 -16.10 -8.71
C GLU A 416 -14.25 -16.80 -7.48
N LEU A 417 -13.72 -16.51 -6.29
CA LEU A 417 -14.21 -17.08 -5.03
C LEU A 417 -15.68 -16.75 -4.79
N ALA A 418 -16.08 -15.50 -4.98
CA ALA A 418 -17.46 -15.07 -4.77
C ALA A 418 -18.44 -15.75 -5.76
N ALA A 419 -18.05 -15.92 -7.03
CA ALA A 419 -18.86 -16.61 -8.02
C ALA A 419 -19.00 -18.11 -7.71
N GLU A 420 -17.94 -18.75 -7.23
CA GLU A 420 -17.97 -20.15 -6.77
C GLU A 420 -18.92 -20.32 -5.58
N LEU A 421 -18.81 -19.47 -4.57
CA LEU A 421 -19.69 -19.50 -3.40
C LEU A 421 -21.15 -19.23 -3.79
N LYS A 422 -21.40 -18.24 -4.66
CA LYS A 422 -22.74 -17.94 -5.18
C LYS A 422 -23.36 -19.13 -5.88
N GLN A 423 -22.60 -19.89 -6.67
CA GLN A 423 -23.10 -21.10 -7.31
C GLN A 423 -23.52 -22.18 -6.29
N ALA A 424 -22.94 -22.14 -5.10
CA ALA A 424 -23.26 -23.02 -3.98
C ALA A 424 -24.32 -22.43 -3.01
N ASP A 425 -25.02 -21.36 -3.41
CA ASP A 425 -25.96 -20.59 -2.58
C ASP A 425 -25.30 -20.07 -1.27
N ARG A 426 -24.03 -19.66 -1.35
CA ARG A 426 -23.23 -19.13 -0.25
C ARG A 426 -22.63 -17.76 -0.59
N SER A 427 -22.11 -17.10 0.42
CA SER A 427 -21.45 -15.79 0.33
C SER A 427 -20.03 -15.81 0.92
N LEU A 428 -19.28 -14.73 0.68
CA LEU A 428 -17.99 -14.50 1.35
C LEU A 428 -18.15 -14.40 2.87
N SER A 429 -19.29 -13.87 3.35
CA SER A 429 -19.59 -13.80 4.79
C SER A 429 -19.75 -15.19 5.39
N ASP A 430 -20.41 -16.11 4.69
CA ASP A 430 -20.56 -17.49 5.17
C ASP A 430 -19.21 -18.22 5.25
N LEU A 431 -18.28 -17.93 4.34
CA LEU A 431 -16.93 -18.50 4.41
C LEU A 431 -16.13 -17.91 5.58
N LEU A 432 -16.27 -16.62 5.87
CA LEU A 432 -15.67 -16.02 7.06
C LEU A 432 -16.23 -16.61 8.37
N ASP A 433 -17.53 -16.95 8.38
CA ASP A 433 -18.15 -17.63 9.49
C ASP A 433 -17.60 -19.04 9.70
N ASP A 434 -17.41 -19.80 8.62
CA ASP A 434 -16.76 -21.11 8.68
C ASP A 434 -15.34 -21.02 9.20
N LEU A 435 -14.55 -20.05 8.73
CA LEU A 435 -13.18 -19.81 9.22
C LEU A 435 -13.16 -19.47 10.70
N ALA A 436 -14.13 -18.69 11.18
CA ALA A 436 -14.24 -18.38 12.60
C ALA A 436 -14.59 -19.63 13.44
N VAL A 437 -15.40 -20.54 12.93
CA VAL A 437 -15.70 -21.83 13.60
C VAL A 437 -14.48 -22.75 13.59
N GLU A 438 -13.75 -22.82 12.47
CA GLU A 438 -12.61 -23.73 12.31
C GLU A 438 -11.37 -23.27 13.06
N HIS A 439 -11.08 -21.96 13.00
CA HIS A 439 -9.81 -21.39 13.48
C HIS A 439 -9.96 -20.46 14.69
N GLY A 440 -11.19 -20.20 15.15
CA GLY A 440 -11.52 -19.14 16.11
C GLY A 440 -11.76 -17.80 15.39
N LEU A 441 -12.55 -16.95 16.02
CA LEU A 441 -12.81 -15.59 15.56
C LEU A 441 -11.60 -14.70 15.86
N HIS A 442 -10.89 -14.30 14.83
CA HIS A 442 -9.80 -13.33 14.88
C HIS A 442 -10.36 -11.94 14.61
N ALA A 443 -10.74 -11.23 15.66
CA ALA A 443 -11.28 -9.89 15.55
C ALA A 443 -10.15 -8.86 15.65
N THR A 444 -10.01 -8.02 14.64
CA THR A 444 -8.99 -6.95 14.58
C THR A 444 -9.61 -5.58 14.69
N ASP A 445 -8.88 -4.62 15.26
CA ASP A 445 -9.24 -3.20 15.27
C ASP A 445 -7.97 -2.34 15.30
N GLN A 446 -8.12 -1.05 15.08
CA GLN A 446 -7.01 -0.12 15.03
C GLN A 446 -7.34 1.15 15.82
N LEU A 447 -6.35 1.64 16.59
CA LEU A 447 -6.34 3.00 17.12
C LEU A 447 -5.28 3.79 16.37
N SER A 448 -5.71 4.82 15.64
CA SER A 448 -4.82 5.68 14.87
C SER A 448 -4.91 7.10 15.42
N VAL A 449 -3.78 7.64 15.88
CA VAL A 449 -3.73 8.99 16.48
C VAL A 449 -2.83 9.87 15.64
N ARG A 450 -3.42 10.84 14.97
CA ARG A 450 -2.69 11.89 14.24
C ARG A 450 -2.18 12.93 15.25
N VAL A 451 -0.95 13.37 15.06
CA VAL A 451 -0.34 14.41 15.90
C VAL A 451 0.18 15.56 15.04
N ASP A 452 0.12 16.75 15.59
CA ASP A 452 0.70 17.95 14.95
C ASP A 452 2.20 18.08 15.25
N ASP A 453 2.68 17.44 16.34
CA ASP A 453 4.06 17.45 16.77
C ASP A 453 4.60 16.03 16.92
N LEU A 454 5.59 15.67 16.07
CA LEU A 454 6.23 14.36 16.07
C LEU A 454 6.89 14.00 17.40
N SER A 455 7.28 14.98 18.22
CA SER A 455 7.85 14.74 19.55
C SER A 455 6.86 14.04 20.49
N ARG A 456 5.56 14.20 20.26
CA ARG A 456 4.52 13.48 21.01
C ARG A 456 4.56 11.97 20.74
N ILE A 457 4.80 11.57 19.49
CA ILE A 457 4.96 10.15 19.15
C ILE A 457 6.15 9.56 19.88
N ALA A 458 7.31 10.24 19.81
CA ALA A 458 8.50 9.79 20.53
C ALA A 458 8.25 9.68 22.04
N SER A 459 7.55 10.64 22.65
CA SER A 459 7.20 10.62 24.08
C SER A 459 6.26 9.47 24.45
N VAL A 460 5.30 9.14 23.59
CA VAL A 460 4.40 7.98 23.79
C VAL A 460 5.19 6.68 23.72
N MET A 461 6.04 6.51 22.69
CA MET A 461 6.86 5.31 22.54
C MET A 461 7.82 5.13 23.73
N GLU A 462 8.46 6.20 24.18
CA GLU A 462 9.34 6.18 25.36
C GLU A 462 8.58 5.78 26.63
N ARG A 463 7.37 6.32 26.84
CA ARG A 463 6.52 5.95 27.97
C ARG A 463 6.19 4.46 27.97
N LEU A 464 5.76 3.93 26.83
CA LEU A 464 5.39 2.52 26.70
C LEU A 464 6.61 1.57 26.85
N ARG A 465 7.83 2.05 26.50
CA ARG A 465 9.09 1.32 26.73
C ARG A 465 9.50 1.33 28.19
N SER A 466 9.47 2.49 28.82
CA SER A 466 9.93 2.65 30.21
C SER A 466 8.97 2.06 31.24
N ALA A 467 7.67 2.03 30.93
CA ALA A 467 6.63 1.52 31.79
C ALA A 467 5.61 0.67 30.96
N PRO A 468 6.03 -0.49 30.47
CA PRO A 468 5.14 -1.35 29.68
C PRO A 468 3.92 -1.79 30.51
N PRO A 469 2.72 -1.81 29.90
CA PRO A 469 1.51 -2.28 30.59
C PRO A 469 1.69 -3.74 31.03
N THR A 470 1.26 -4.09 32.23
CA THR A 470 1.24 -5.47 32.74
C THR A 470 -0.09 -6.16 32.49
N SER A 471 -1.14 -5.38 32.19
CA SER A 471 -2.45 -5.86 31.77
C SER A 471 -3.13 -4.82 30.88
N LEU A 472 -3.98 -5.28 29.96
CA LEU A 472 -4.88 -4.47 29.12
C LEU A 472 -6.20 -5.24 28.97
N ALA A 473 -7.35 -4.56 29.09
CA ALA A 473 -8.70 -5.17 29.09
C ALA A 473 -8.82 -6.35 30.08
N HIS A 474 -8.20 -6.23 31.26
CA HIS A 474 -8.08 -7.30 32.27
C HIS A 474 -7.27 -8.53 31.84
N LEU A 475 -6.79 -8.59 30.60
CA LEU A 475 -5.89 -9.65 30.11
C LEU A 475 -4.46 -9.35 30.55
N SER A 476 -3.77 -10.36 31.13
CA SER A 476 -2.37 -10.20 31.52
C SER A 476 -1.45 -10.14 30.31
N VAL A 477 -0.51 -9.19 30.29
CA VAL A 477 0.57 -9.17 29.29
C VAL A 477 1.56 -10.29 29.62
N VAL A 478 1.65 -11.27 28.73
CA VAL A 478 2.52 -12.45 28.91
C VAL A 478 3.89 -12.28 28.22
N SER A 479 3.97 -11.38 27.23
CA SER A 479 5.22 -11.00 26.57
C SER A 479 5.12 -9.55 26.07
N ALA A 480 6.20 -8.80 26.26
CA ALA A 480 6.39 -7.45 25.74
C ALA A 480 7.72 -7.43 24.97
N GLU A 481 7.65 -7.07 23.69
CA GLU A 481 8.79 -7.04 22.80
C GLU A 481 9.05 -5.61 22.33
N ASP A 482 10.29 -5.12 22.47
CA ASP A 482 10.75 -3.90 21.78
C ASP A 482 11.35 -4.29 20.43
N LEU A 483 10.65 -3.95 19.36
CA LEU A 483 11.06 -4.29 18.01
C LEU A 483 12.30 -3.50 17.54
N SER A 484 12.72 -2.46 18.28
CA SER A 484 13.94 -1.72 18.00
C SER A 484 15.22 -2.54 18.22
N GLU A 485 15.13 -3.60 19.01
CA GLU A 485 16.24 -4.54 19.22
C GLU A 485 16.38 -5.55 18.07
N GLY A 486 15.31 -5.76 17.29
CA GLY A 486 15.25 -6.80 16.28
C GLY A 486 15.23 -8.22 16.88
N SER A 487 15.24 -9.21 16.01
CA SER A 487 15.32 -10.63 16.39
C SER A 487 15.96 -11.45 15.28
N ASP A 488 16.16 -12.75 15.49
CA ASP A 488 16.67 -13.66 14.45
C ASP A 488 15.76 -13.71 13.19
N ARG A 489 14.49 -13.28 13.34
CA ARG A 489 13.49 -13.32 12.25
C ARG A 489 13.12 -11.96 11.70
N LEU A 490 13.22 -10.92 12.52
CA LEU A 490 12.78 -9.57 12.17
C LEU A 490 13.94 -8.58 12.34
N PRO A 491 14.28 -7.78 11.31
CA PRO A 491 15.25 -6.71 11.47
C PRO A 491 14.72 -5.63 12.44
N PRO A 492 15.61 -4.79 13.02
CA PRO A 492 15.20 -3.72 13.91
C PRO A 492 14.20 -2.75 13.27
N THR A 493 13.16 -2.36 14.02
CA THR A 493 12.19 -1.32 13.63
C THR A 493 11.63 -0.63 14.86
N ASP A 494 11.29 0.65 14.76
CA ASP A 494 10.62 1.34 15.87
C ASP A 494 9.19 0.82 16.05
N GLY A 495 8.96 0.10 17.14
CA GLY A 495 7.68 -0.52 17.45
C GLY A 495 7.72 -1.33 18.73
N LEU A 496 6.54 -1.60 19.28
CA LEU A 496 6.33 -2.42 20.47
C LEU A 496 5.26 -3.46 20.18
N ARG A 497 5.45 -4.69 20.64
CA ARG A 497 4.48 -5.77 20.51
C ARG A 497 4.20 -6.40 21.87
N TYR A 498 2.92 -6.44 22.23
CA TYR A 498 2.44 -7.07 23.45
C TYR A 498 1.58 -8.28 23.11
N HIS A 499 1.92 -9.43 23.67
CA HIS A 499 1.08 -10.62 23.66
C HIS A 499 0.35 -10.72 25.01
N LEU A 500 -0.95 -10.95 24.96
CA LEU A 500 -1.80 -11.06 26.13
C LEU A 500 -2.34 -12.47 26.25
N GLY A 501 -2.37 -12.97 27.49
CA GLY A 501 -2.96 -14.26 27.83
C GLY A 501 -4.48 -14.24 27.64
N GLY A 502 -5.05 -15.42 27.55
CA GLY A 502 -6.50 -15.57 27.44
C GLY A 502 -7.22 -15.33 28.77
N ASP A 503 -8.52 -15.15 28.66
CA ASP A 503 -9.48 -15.13 29.78
C ASP A 503 -10.66 -16.06 29.44
N PRO A 504 -10.72 -17.27 30.06
CA PRO A 504 -11.82 -18.20 29.80
C PRO A 504 -13.20 -17.66 30.21
N GLU A 505 -13.27 -16.76 31.21
CA GLU A 505 -14.53 -16.16 31.65
C GLU A 505 -15.05 -15.14 30.63
N ALA A 506 -14.14 -14.40 29.99
CA ALA A 506 -14.46 -13.51 28.87
C ALA A 506 -14.54 -14.26 27.51
N GLY A 507 -14.27 -15.56 27.50
CA GLY A 507 -14.26 -16.37 26.26
C GLY A 507 -13.09 -16.06 25.33
N VAL A 508 -12.00 -15.45 25.82
CA VAL A 508 -10.85 -15.04 25.03
C VAL A 508 -9.75 -16.07 25.11
N GLU A 509 -9.22 -16.51 23.98
CA GLU A 509 -8.04 -17.39 23.89
C GLU A 509 -6.73 -16.62 24.10
N LYS A 510 -6.58 -15.49 23.39
CA LYS A 510 -5.41 -14.61 23.44
C LYS A 510 -5.74 -13.26 22.81
N ALA A 511 -4.90 -12.27 23.09
CA ALA A 511 -4.94 -11.00 22.38
C ALA A 511 -3.50 -10.53 22.02
N ARG A 512 -3.42 -9.59 21.09
CA ARG A 512 -2.16 -8.98 20.66
C ARG A 512 -2.35 -7.49 20.41
N VAL A 513 -1.36 -6.71 20.79
CA VAL A 513 -1.30 -5.27 20.51
C VAL A 513 0.06 -4.96 19.88
N VAL A 514 0.07 -4.25 18.75
CA VAL A 514 1.29 -3.73 18.13
C VAL A 514 1.18 -2.21 18.04
N VAL A 515 2.16 -1.50 18.60
CA VAL A 515 2.22 -0.02 18.60
C VAL A 515 3.44 0.41 17.78
N ARG A 516 3.23 1.27 16.79
CA ARG A 516 4.34 1.80 15.98
C ARG A 516 4.05 3.18 15.41
N PRO A 517 5.08 4.01 15.21
CA PRO A 517 4.96 5.21 14.38
C PRO A 517 4.63 4.85 12.93
N SER A 518 3.84 5.69 12.26
CA SER A 518 3.66 5.56 10.81
C SER A 518 4.94 6.00 10.10
N GLY A 519 5.38 5.23 9.10
CA GLY A 519 6.56 5.58 8.30
C GLY A 519 6.32 6.68 7.26
N THR A 520 5.07 7.08 7.02
CA THR A 520 4.69 7.99 5.92
C THR A 520 3.82 9.17 6.35
N GLU A 521 3.28 9.16 7.56
CA GLU A 521 2.38 10.18 8.08
C GLU A 521 2.69 10.49 9.55
N PRO A 522 2.38 11.69 10.07
CA PRO A 522 2.54 12.04 11.49
C PRO A 522 1.46 11.36 12.34
N LYS A 523 1.47 10.03 12.36
CA LYS A 523 0.49 9.20 13.06
C LYS A 523 1.19 8.15 13.92
N LEU A 524 0.64 7.90 15.11
CA LEU A 524 0.86 6.67 15.85
C LEU A 524 -0.23 5.67 15.49
N LYS A 525 0.15 4.46 15.13
CA LYS A 525 -0.77 3.37 14.83
C LYS A 525 -0.67 2.27 15.87
N CYS A 526 -1.80 1.87 16.43
CA CYS A 526 -1.92 0.75 17.33
C CYS A 526 -2.86 -0.27 16.70
N TYR A 527 -2.37 -1.48 16.50
CA TYR A 527 -3.10 -2.60 15.93
C TYR A 527 -3.48 -3.56 17.03
N LEU A 528 -4.74 -3.95 17.07
CA LEU A 528 -5.33 -4.75 18.13
C LEU A 528 -5.92 -6.02 17.51
N GLU A 529 -5.66 -7.16 18.11
CA GLU A 529 -6.26 -8.43 17.73
C GLU A 529 -6.71 -9.17 18.97
N VAL A 530 -7.93 -9.71 18.93
CA VAL A 530 -8.48 -10.62 19.95
C VAL A 530 -8.90 -11.92 19.26
N VAL A 531 -8.52 -13.04 19.82
CA VAL A 531 -8.90 -14.36 19.33
C VAL A 531 -9.90 -14.99 20.29
N VAL A 532 -11.11 -15.28 19.80
CA VAL A 532 -12.20 -15.90 20.54
C VAL A 532 -12.50 -17.28 19.94
N PRO A 533 -12.41 -18.37 20.70
CA PRO A 533 -12.83 -19.68 20.22
C PRO A 533 -14.33 -19.67 19.89
N VAL A 534 -14.68 -20.23 18.74
CA VAL A 534 -16.07 -20.36 18.31
C VAL A 534 -16.42 -21.84 18.27
N ARG A 535 -17.39 -22.25 19.09
CA ARG A 535 -17.75 -23.67 19.20
C ARG A 535 -18.52 -24.19 17.97
N ASP A 536 -19.41 -23.39 17.45
CA ASP A 536 -20.29 -23.70 16.32
C ASP A 536 -20.91 -22.41 15.74
N GLN A 537 -21.62 -22.53 14.61
CA GLN A 537 -22.29 -21.40 13.94
C GLN A 537 -23.27 -20.62 14.86
N ALA A 538 -23.92 -21.30 15.79
CA ALA A 538 -24.89 -20.66 16.68
C ALA A 538 -24.20 -19.73 17.72
N ALA A 539 -22.92 -20.00 18.05
CA ALA A 539 -22.13 -19.21 18.99
C ALA A 539 -21.50 -17.95 18.35
N LEU A 540 -21.53 -17.80 17.03
CA LEU A 540 -20.85 -16.71 16.32
C LEU A 540 -21.27 -15.32 16.79
N ALA A 541 -22.58 -15.07 16.98
CA ALA A 541 -23.09 -13.76 17.39
C ALA A 541 -22.58 -13.39 18.79
N GLU A 542 -22.58 -14.34 19.72
CA GLU A 542 -22.06 -14.17 21.08
C GLU A 542 -20.54 -13.93 21.05
N SER A 543 -19.79 -14.72 20.26
CA SER A 543 -18.34 -14.58 20.13
C SER A 543 -17.94 -13.22 19.51
N ARG A 544 -18.71 -12.71 18.54
CA ARG A 544 -18.50 -11.36 17.98
C ARG A 544 -18.70 -10.28 19.03
N THR A 545 -19.80 -10.35 19.79
CA THR A 545 -20.08 -9.39 20.87
C THR A 545 -18.99 -9.40 21.95
N ALA A 546 -18.50 -10.59 22.33
CA ALA A 546 -17.41 -10.74 23.26
C ALA A 546 -16.10 -10.10 22.71
N ALA A 547 -15.76 -10.40 21.48
CA ALA A 547 -14.57 -9.83 20.82
C ALA A 547 -14.63 -8.29 20.73
N GLU A 548 -15.76 -7.72 20.31
CA GLU A 548 -15.98 -6.28 20.24
C GLU A 548 -15.83 -5.61 21.61
N THR A 549 -16.38 -6.23 22.66
CA THR A 549 -16.28 -5.72 24.03
C THR A 549 -14.82 -5.65 24.49
N VAL A 550 -14.06 -6.73 24.25
CA VAL A 550 -12.64 -6.79 24.64
C VAL A 550 -11.79 -5.84 23.79
N LEU A 551 -12.04 -5.74 22.48
CA LEU A 551 -11.35 -4.77 21.61
C LEU A 551 -11.56 -3.32 22.05
N ALA A 552 -12.79 -2.96 22.44
CA ALA A 552 -13.11 -1.64 22.96
C ALA A 552 -12.36 -1.34 24.28
N ALA A 553 -12.30 -2.33 25.19
CA ALA A 553 -11.56 -2.21 26.43
C ALA A 553 -10.03 -2.12 26.19
N LEU A 554 -9.48 -2.93 25.28
CA LEU A 554 -8.06 -2.86 24.87
C LEU A 554 -7.70 -1.47 24.33
N LYS A 555 -8.57 -0.90 23.49
CA LYS A 555 -8.38 0.43 22.91
C LYS A 555 -8.36 1.51 23.99
N ALA A 556 -9.30 1.45 24.94
CA ALA A 556 -9.38 2.40 26.05
C ALA A 556 -8.15 2.30 26.99
N ASP A 557 -7.79 1.11 27.42
CA ASP A 557 -6.66 0.90 28.33
C ASP A 557 -5.32 1.26 27.67
N LEU A 558 -5.17 0.94 26.38
CA LEU A 558 -3.98 1.32 25.63
C LEU A 558 -3.85 2.83 25.50
N ALA A 559 -4.95 3.54 25.24
CA ALA A 559 -4.95 5.00 25.18
C ALA A 559 -4.49 5.60 26.52
N VAL A 560 -4.98 5.08 27.66
CA VAL A 560 -4.54 5.51 28.99
C VAL A 560 -3.05 5.20 29.21
N ALA A 561 -2.58 3.99 28.91
CA ALA A 561 -1.18 3.60 29.07
C ALA A 561 -0.25 4.46 28.20
N ALA A 562 -0.67 4.78 26.99
CA ALA A 562 0.05 5.65 26.06
C ALA A 562 -0.01 7.14 26.46
N GLY A 563 -1.01 7.55 27.26
CA GLY A 563 -1.25 8.95 27.62
C GLY A 563 -1.84 9.76 26.46
N LEU A 564 -2.71 9.13 25.69
CA LEU A 564 -3.44 9.66 24.54
C LEU A 564 -4.82 10.22 24.96
#